data_480a4269dabb2b53c1015420e275012d
#
_entry.id   480a4269dabb2b53c1015420e275012d
#
_cell.length_a   1.000
_cell.length_b   1.000
_cell.length_c   1.000
_cell.angle_alpha   90.00
_cell.angle_beta   90.00
_cell.angle_gamma   90.00
#
_symmetry.space_group_name_H-M   'P 1'
#
loop_
_entity.id
_entity.type
_entity.pdbx_description
1 polymer ?
#
loop_
_entity_poly.entity_id
_entity_poly.type
_entity_poly.pdbx_seq_one_letter_code
_entity_poly.pdbx_strand_id
1 'polypeptide(L)'
;MSDIFCTFTSMKEQVTDISTMIKNLTKDILSMRETIDAQQTEIVRLNRNIDRLTKENKVLRKRLSKYEDPDKNSNNSSTPPSKERMKDELLRRTKSLRKKSNLKTGGQPGHKGYTKKMVTTPDVVKDEMSRYCNHCGRDLSNLEGELDYVSQIIDLPLITPIITEYRHYKKVCPCGCVNKGYEPRKRGNQITFGKNIKAIVTYLNVVQCIPYERLACLMEEVFSVHLSQGSIENFIQETLRKSEPAIKLLEDMLKQSSIVGFDESGCYNNKKLDWAWIAQTAYLTLCFRATGRSSKVLEQRFGDALKHMVAVTDRHSAYFVLDFLNHQVCLAHLLRELEYLTELDKKQSWSKEVAKLLRSAIHQRNYQPQDVIEKQPWIEKLDELLKANLLHLKDNFERLKKGLLKCRDYIFNFLENPLIPSDNNASERGIRKLKIKQKISGTFRADKGADAFFAIHSIADTAWKNEQSQLGSIRAILEL
;
A
#
# COMPACT_ATOMS: atom_id res chain seq x y z
N MET A 1 -104.36 21.84 33.39
CA MET A 1 -103.32 22.87 33.06
C MET A 1 -102.15 22.93 34.06
N SER A 2 -102.28 22.29 35.24
CA SER A 2 -101.22 22.30 36.29
C SER A 2 -99.97 21.43 35.93
N ASP A 3 -100.23 20.26 35.32
CA ASP A 3 -99.12 19.30 35.04
C ASP A 3 -98.16 19.70 33.87
N ILE A 4 -98.65 20.51 32.95
CA ILE A 4 -97.81 21.01 31.81
C ILE A 4 -96.84 22.12 32.28
N PHE A 5 -97.27 22.91 33.29
CA PHE A 5 -96.41 23.96 33.86
C PHE A 5 -95.25 23.38 34.71
N CYS A 6 -95.52 22.27 35.44
CA CYS A 6 -94.49 21.61 36.25
C CYS A 6 -93.39 20.95 35.35
N THR A 7 -93.76 20.33 34.24
CA THR A 7 -92.82 19.73 33.29
C THR A 7 -91.99 20.81 32.54
N PHE A 8 -92.57 21.98 32.22
CA PHE A 8 -91.88 23.08 31.61
C PHE A 8 -90.81 23.73 32.51
N THR A 9 -91.16 23.84 33.87
CA THR A 9 -90.22 24.37 34.86
C THR A 9 -89.05 23.42 35.08
N SER A 10 -89.33 22.11 35.19
CA SER A 10 -88.27 21.05 35.28
C SER A 10 -87.40 21.00 34.05
N MET A 11 -87.92 21.12 32.83
CA MET A 11 -87.11 21.20 31.60
C MET A 11 -86.29 22.48 31.55
N LYS A 12 -86.76 23.63 32.02
CA LYS A 12 -85.96 24.86 32.10
C LYS A 12 -84.83 24.73 33.09
N GLU A 13 -85.03 24.11 34.27
CA GLU A 13 -83.96 23.85 35.23
C GLU A 13 -82.86 22.88 34.62
N GLN A 14 -83.27 21.79 33.96
CA GLN A 14 -82.34 20.87 33.28
C GLN A 14 -81.59 21.54 32.17
N VAL A 15 -82.20 22.43 31.37
CA VAL A 15 -81.52 23.20 30.35
C VAL A 15 -80.52 24.20 30.93
N THR A 16 -80.85 24.80 32.09
CA THR A 16 -79.95 25.71 32.80
C THR A 16 -78.70 24.95 33.36
N ASP A 17 -78.94 23.76 33.94
CA ASP A 17 -77.89 22.88 34.43
C ASP A 17 -76.94 22.40 33.31
N ILE A 18 -77.50 21.96 32.17
CA ILE A 18 -76.75 21.57 31.02
C ILE A 18 -75.93 22.76 30.47
N SER A 19 -76.52 23.96 30.40
CA SER A 19 -75.79 25.18 29.94
C SER A 19 -74.64 25.54 30.87
N THR A 20 -74.80 25.36 32.19
CA THR A 20 -73.77 25.60 33.21
C THR A 20 -72.65 24.56 33.09
N MET A 21 -73.03 23.31 32.86
CA MET A 21 -72.06 22.21 32.64
C MET A 21 -71.23 22.39 31.36
N ILE A 22 -71.89 22.85 30.28
CA ILE A 22 -71.16 23.19 29.01
C ILE A 22 -70.23 24.36 29.25
N LYS A 23 -70.58 25.40 29.97
CA LYS A 23 -69.69 26.53 30.31
C LYS A 23 -68.45 26.06 31.11
N ASN A 24 -68.67 25.20 32.10
CA ASN A 24 -67.59 24.67 32.92
C ASN A 24 -66.61 23.77 32.05
N LEU A 25 -67.19 22.87 31.26
CA LEU A 25 -66.38 22.05 30.30
C LEU A 25 -65.59 22.90 29.29
N THR A 26 -66.23 23.98 28.79
CA THR A 26 -65.53 24.90 27.87
C THR A 26 -64.34 25.58 28.55
N LYS A 27 -64.52 25.98 29.80
CA LYS A 27 -63.49 26.60 30.65
C LYS A 27 -62.32 25.61 30.89
N ASP A 28 -62.69 24.37 31.22
CA ASP A 28 -61.69 23.30 31.45
C ASP A 28 -60.88 22.97 30.14
N ILE A 29 -61.61 22.90 29.03
CA ILE A 29 -60.98 22.69 27.71
C ILE A 29 -59.99 23.83 27.35
N LEU A 30 -60.40 25.09 27.63
CA LEU A 30 -59.49 26.24 27.39
C LEU A 30 -58.25 26.17 28.29
N SER A 31 -58.39 25.85 29.57
CA SER A 31 -57.29 25.68 30.52
C SER A 31 -56.36 24.52 30.13
N MET A 32 -56.95 23.39 29.69
CA MET A 32 -56.14 22.27 29.16
C MET A 32 -55.38 22.68 27.90
N ARG A 33 -56.00 23.46 27.02
CA ARG A 33 -55.36 23.94 25.80
C ARG A 33 -54.17 24.85 26.09
N GLU A 34 -54.31 25.79 27.02
CA GLU A 34 -53.22 26.66 27.51
C GLU A 34 -52.07 25.82 28.11
N THR A 35 -52.42 24.78 28.87
CA THR A 35 -51.42 23.86 29.46
C THR A 35 -50.66 23.08 28.37
N ILE A 36 -51.37 22.59 27.35
CA ILE A 36 -50.77 21.88 26.20
C ILE A 36 -49.82 22.80 25.40
N ASP A 37 -50.25 24.03 25.15
CA ASP A 37 -49.43 25.01 24.42
C ASP A 37 -48.16 25.38 25.21
N ALA A 38 -48.27 25.53 26.53
CA ALA A 38 -47.13 25.75 27.43
C ALA A 38 -46.18 24.55 27.44
N GLN A 39 -46.67 23.32 27.51
CA GLN A 39 -45.88 22.09 27.43
C GLN A 39 -45.21 21.95 26.08
N GLN A 40 -45.88 22.27 24.99
CA GLN A 40 -45.36 22.23 23.64
C GLN A 40 -44.19 23.20 23.44
N THR A 41 -44.31 24.41 24.01
CA THR A 41 -43.27 25.42 24.03
C THR A 41 -42.02 24.93 24.81
N GLU A 42 -42.24 24.30 25.97
CA GLU A 42 -41.16 23.75 26.79
C GLU A 42 -40.46 22.55 26.10
N ILE A 43 -41.19 21.68 25.41
CA ILE A 43 -40.64 20.58 24.59
C ILE A 43 -39.73 21.13 23.48
N VAL A 44 -40.16 22.19 22.81
CA VAL A 44 -39.33 22.85 21.78
C VAL A 44 -38.03 23.43 22.39
N ARG A 45 -38.12 24.05 23.56
CA ARG A 45 -36.98 24.60 24.31
C ARG A 45 -36.01 23.50 24.72
N LEU A 46 -36.54 22.40 25.29
CA LEU A 46 -35.72 21.25 25.71
C LEU A 46 -35.03 20.56 24.54
N ASN A 47 -35.69 20.38 23.41
CA ASN A 47 -35.10 19.82 22.20
C ASN A 47 -33.95 20.69 21.68
N ARG A 48 -34.08 22.01 21.66
CA ARG A 48 -32.95 22.91 21.30
C ARG A 48 -31.77 22.76 22.26
N ASN A 49 -32.03 22.63 23.56
CA ASN A 49 -30.97 22.40 24.54
C ASN A 49 -30.27 21.03 24.35
N ILE A 50 -31.02 19.98 24.06
CA ILE A 50 -30.48 18.64 23.74
C ILE A 50 -29.58 18.72 22.52
N ASP A 51 -29.99 19.40 21.46
CA ASP A 51 -29.19 19.57 20.25
C ASP A 51 -27.88 20.34 20.53
N ARG A 52 -27.95 21.40 21.33
CA ARG A 52 -26.77 22.19 21.74
C ARG A 52 -25.81 21.32 22.55
N LEU A 53 -26.30 20.67 23.61
CA LEU A 53 -25.50 19.81 24.47
C LEU A 53 -24.90 18.62 23.72
N THR A 54 -25.62 18.07 22.75
CA THR A 54 -25.13 16.99 21.88
C THR A 54 -23.96 17.46 21.04
N LYS A 55 -24.05 18.66 20.46
CA LYS A 55 -22.94 19.28 19.70
C LYS A 55 -21.72 19.54 20.58
N GLU A 56 -21.91 20.12 21.76
CA GLU A 56 -20.86 20.41 22.74
C GLU A 56 -20.19 19.10 23.21
N ASN A 57 -20.95 18.08 23.57
CA ASN A 57 -20.42 16.77 23.93
C ASN A 57 -19.57 16.15 22.81
N LYS A 58 -20.00 16.27 21.56
CA LYS A 58 -19.25 15.78 20.40
C LYS A 58 -17.89 16.49 20.28
N VAL A 59 -17.84 17.79 20.50
CA VAL A 59 -16.61 18.59 20.50
C VAL A 59 -15.69 18.20 21.65
N LEU A 60 -16.25 18.08 22.86
CA LEU A 60 -15.49 17.71 24.07
C LEU A 60 -14.93 16.29 23.95
N ARG A 61 -15.72 15.32 23.51
CA ARG A 61 -15.26 13.95 23.25
C ARG A 61 -14.12 13.92 22.22
N LYS A 62 -14.20 14.75 21.16
CA LYS A 62 -13.12 14.87 20.17
C LYS A 62 -11.83 15.49 20.73
N ARG A 63 -11.95 16.40 21.74
CA ARG A 63 -10.79 16.94 22.44
C ARG A 63 -10.17 15.91 23.39
N LEU A 64 -11.02 15.21 24.13
CA LEU A 64 -10.60 14.20 25.10
C LEU A 64 -9.92 12.99 24.43
N SER A 65 -10.43 12.57 23.26
CA SER A 65 -9.85 11.44 22.49
C SER A 65 -8.39 11.65 22.08
N LYS A 66 -7.91 12.89 22.03
CA LYS A 66 -6.49 13.18 21.77
C LYS A 66 -5.56 12.75 22.91
N TYR A 67 -6.09 12.60 24.12
CA TYR A 67 -5.31 12.29 25.32
C TYR A 67 -5.57 10.89 25.83
N GLU A 68 -6.75 10.34 25.61
CA GLU A 68 -7.17 9.05 26.14
C GLU A 68 -7.11 7.90 25.14
N ASP A 69 -7.24 8.20 23.83
CA ASP A 69 -7.23 7.17 22.81
C ASP A 69 -5.79 6.69 22.55
N PRO A 70 -5.57 5.39 22.33
CA PRO A 70 -4.27 4.85 21.96
C PRO A 70 -3.75 5.52 20.69
N ASP A 71 -2.46 5.82 20.65
CA ASP A 71 -1.80 6.36 19.47
C ASP A 71 -1.95 5.40 18.28
N LYS A 72 -2.34 5.94 17.14
CA LYS A 72 -2.41 5.17 15.90
C LYS A 72 -1.00 4.93 15.36
N ASN A 73 -0.66 3.67 15.19
CA ASN A 73 0.62 3.22 14.67
C ASN A 73 0.43 2.16 13.58
N SER A 74 1.52 1.65 13.00
CA SER A 74 1.48 0.66 11.93
C SER A 74 0.96 -0.72 12.35
N ASN A 75 0.84 -1.00 13.65
CA ASN A 75 0.33 -2.26 14.17
C ASN A 75 -1.20 -2.25 14.36
N ASN A 76 -1.76 -1.07 14.70
CA ASN A 76 -3.18 -0.90 15.02
C ASN A 76 -3.93 0.00 14.03
N SER A 77 -3.30 0.43 12.95
CA SER A 77 -3.93 1.29 11.92
C SER A 77 -3.20 1.19 10.60
N SER A 78 -3.75 1.82 9.56
CA SER A 78 -3.08 1.99 8.26
C SER A 78 -2.01 3.10 8.27
N THR A 79 -1.59 3.59 9.45
CA THR A 79 -0.52 4.59 9.55
C THR A 79 0.81 3.96 9.13
N PRO A 80 1.49 4.50 8.11
CA PRO A 80 2.77 3.92 7.69
C PRO A 80 3.84 4.13 8.77
N PRO A 81 4.77 3.17 8.97
CA PRO A 81 5.84 3.26 9.97
C PRO A 81 6.65 4.56 9.88
N SER A 82 6.67 5.17 8.70
CA SER A 82 7.38 6.43 8.43
C SER A 82 6.78 7.67 9.10
N LYS A 83 5.52 7.61 9.53
CA LYS A 83 4.83 8.72 10.22
C LYS A 83 4.83 8.57 11.74
N GLU A 84 5.39 7.50 12.25
CA GLU A 84 5.46 7.25 13.68
C GLU A 84 6.63 8.03 14.29
N ARG A 85 6.50 8.45 15.57
CA ARG A 85 7.55 9.19 16.28
C ARG A 85 8.73 8.28 16.61
N MET A 86 9.95 8.82 16.65
CA MET A 86 11.19 8.05 16.94
C MET A 86 11.13 7.26 18.26
N LYS A 87 10.44 7.75 19.30
CA LYS A 87 10.25 7.02 20.57
C LYS A 87 9.49 5.71 20.39
N ASP A 88 8.60 5.64 19.43
CA ASP A 88 7.83 4.43 19.13
C ASP A 88 8.64 3.40 18.32
N GLU A 89 9.74 3.83 17.70
CA GLU A 89 10.67 2.97 16.96
C GLU A 89 11.41 1.97 17.87
N LEU A 90 11.80 2.37 19.06
CA LEU A 90 12.46 1.49 20.04
C LEU A 90 11.50 0.42 20.59
N LEU A 91 10.19 0.70 20.67
CA LEU A 91 9.16 -0.25 21.09
C LEU A 91 8.70 -1.18 19.95
N ARG A 92 9.05 -0.85 18.69
CA ARG A 92 8.65 -1.60 17.48
C ARG A 92 9.41 -2.87 17.20
N ARG A 93 10.51 -3.11 17.87
CA ARG A 93 11.23 -4.38 17.71
C ARG A 93 10.28 -5.52 18.06
N THR A 94 9.58 -6.06 17.01
CA THR A 94 8.90 -7.36 17.03
C THR A 94 7.41 -7.44 17.30
N LYS A 95 6.57 -6.44 16.99
CA LYS A 95 5.14 -6.74 16.86
C LYS A 95 4.82 -7.18 15.41
N SER A 96 5.47 -8.25 14.97
CA SER A 96 4.92 -9.03 13.86
C SER A 96 3.64 -9.72 14.37
N LEU A 97 2.67 -10.01 13.49
CA LEU A 97 1.50 -10.85 13.80
C LEU A 97 1.91 -12.28 14.25
N ARG A 98 3.20 -12.58 14.26
CA ARG A 98 3.76 -13.82 14.81
C ARG A 98 3.72 -13.74 16.33
N LYS A 99 3.20 -14.80 16.99
CA LYS A 99 3.32 -14.98 18.44
C LYS A 99 4.78 -14.80 18.83
N LYS A 100 5.04 -14.09 19.94
CA LYS A 100 6.38 -14.05 20.54
C LYS A 100 6.83 -15.50 20.74
N SER A 101 7.81 -15.93 19.97
CA SER A 101 8.50 -17.18 20.30
C SER A 101 9.48 -16.86 21.42
N ASN A 102 9.59 -17.71 22.43
CA ASN A 102 10.61 -17.60 23.47
C ASN A 102 12.01 -17.98 22.94
N LEU A 103 12.16 -18.07 21.63
CA LEU A 103 13.40 -18.44 20.94
C LEU A 103 14.34 -17.23 20.87
N LYS A 104 15.63 -17.46 20.96
CA LYS A 104 16.67 -16.43 20.82
C LYS A 104 16.63 -15.82 19.41
N THR A 105 16.98 -14.53 19.28
CA THR A 105 17.13 -13.88 17.97
C THR A 105 18.31 -14.52 17.22
N GLY A 106 18.08 -14.87 15.95
CA GLY A 106 19.08 -15.52 15.09
C GLY A 106 18.66 -16.91 14.61
N GLY A 107 19.59 -17.65 14.05
CA GLY A 107 19.38 -19.04 13.61
C GLY A 107 19.05 -19.94 14.80
N GLN A 108 17.98 -20.74 14.67
CA GLN A 108 17.56 -21.69 15.68
C GLN A 108 18.37 -22.98 15.58
N PRO A 109 18.46 -23.82 16.63
CA PRO A 109 19.04 -25.15 16.51
C PRO A 109 18.43 -25.92 15.36
N GLY A 110 19.26 -26.48 14.46
CA GLY A 110 18.83 -27.16 13.24
C GLY A 110 18.60 -26.25 12.04
N HIS A 111 18.75 -24.91 12.17
CA HIS A 111 18.76 -24.02 11.01
C HIS A 111 19.98 -24.32 10.12
N LYS A 112 19.73 -24.74 8.88
CA LYS A 112 20.80 -24.89 7.89
C LYS A 112 21.36 -23.50 7.56
N GLY A 113 22.51 -23.16 8.11
CA GLY A 113 23.23 -21.95 7.75
C GLY A 113 23.56 -21.97 6.24
N TYR A 114 23.45 -20.84 5.58
CA TYR A 114 23.92 -20.70 4.21
C TYR A 114 25.40 -20.31 4.25
N THR A 115 26.27 -21.28 3.96
CA THR A 115 27.70 -21.03 3.77
C THR A 115 28.01 -21.09 2.27
N LYS A 116 28.68 -20.06 1.76
CA LYS A 116 29.11 -20.03 0.35
C LYS A 116 30.11 -21.18 0.15
N LYS A 117 29.83 -22.03 -0.83
CA LYS A 117 30.76 -23.11 -1.22
C LYS A 117 31.88 -22.55 -2.06
N MET A 118 33.08 -23.15 -1.94
CA MET A 118 34.19 -22.87 -2.82
C MET A 118 33.82 -23.19 -4.28
N VAL A 119 34.31 -22.40 -5.20
CA VAL A 119 34.16 -22.69 -6.65
C VAL A 119 35.14 -23.80 -7.05
N THR A 120 34.70 -24.66 -7.96
CA THR A 120 35.53 -25.77 -8.45
C THR A 120 36.63 -25.31 -9.43
N THR A 121 36.38 -24.20 -10.13
CA THR A 121 37.28 -23.61 -11.11
C THR A 121 37.53 -22.15 -10.74
N PRO A 122 38.54 -21.85 -9.91
CA PRO A 122 38.93 -20.48 -9.58
C PRO A 122 39.61 -19.80 -10.78
N ASP A 123 39.47 -18.47 -10.87
CA ASP A 123 40.09 -17.67 -11.97
C ASP A 123 41.62 -17.62 -11.84
N VAL A 124 42.15 -17.66 -10.64
CA VAL A 124 43.60 -17.64 -10.37
C VAL A 124 43.91 -18.66 -9.27
N VAL A 125 44.93 -19.46 -9.47
CA VAL A 125 45.48 -20.34 -8.45
C VAL A 125 46.89 -19.83 -8.08
N LYS A 126 47.15 -19.75 -6.78
CA LYS A 126 48.46 -19.41 -6.23
C LYS A 126 48.88 -20.46 -5.26
N ASP A 127 50.07 -21.04 -5.46
CA ASP A 127 50.67 -21.99 -4.52
C ASP A 127 51.50 -21.21 -3.50
N GLU A 128 51.12 -21.28 -2.26
CA GLU A 128 51.81 -20.62 -1.14
C GLU A 128 52.67 -21.64 -0.41
N MET A 129 54.00 -21.56 -0.60
CA MET A 129 54.98 -22.45 -0.01
C MET A 129 55.96 -21.68 0.87
N SER A 130 56.33 -22.25 2.01
CA SER A 130 57.36 -21.64 2.86
C SER A 130 58.75 -21.81 2.18
N ARG A 131 59.43 -20.68 1.97
CA ARG A 131 60.76 -20.67 1.39
C ARG A 131 61.85 -21.06 2.37
N TYR A 132 61.68 -20.78 3.65
CA TYR A 132 62.68 -21.07 4.68
C TYR A 132 62.05 -21.82 5.84
N CYS A 133 62.82 -22.70 6.46
CA CYS A 133 62.41 -23.40 7.68
C CYS A 133 62.30 -22.43 8.86
N ASN A 134 61.11 -22.36 9.48
CA ASN A 134 60.85 -21.48 10.62
C ASN A 134 61.67 -21.81 11.89
N HIS A 135 62.26 -22.99 11.94
CA HIS A 135 63.07 -23.43 13.09
C HIS A 135 64.55 -23.24 12.86
N CYS A 136 65.11 -23.69 11.72
CA CYS A 136 66.57 -23.72 11.47
C CYS A 136 67.02 -22.79 10.34
N GLY A 137 66.13 -22.07 9.67
CA GLY A 137 66.46 -21.14 8.59
C GLY A 137 66.92 -21.77 7.26
N ARG A 138 66.86 -23.10 7.13
CA ARG A 138 67.26 -23.78 5.87
C ARG A 138 66.37 -23.39 4.73
N ASP A 139 66.93 -23.18 3.53
CA ASP A 139 66.17 -22.96 2.31
C ASP A 139 65.43 -24.26 1.90
N LEU A 140 64.13 -24.17 1.71
CA LEU A 140 63.21 -25.25 1.37
C LEU A 140 62.78 -25.20 -0.11
N SER A 141 63.26 -24.26 -0.90
CA SER A 141 62.83 -24.03 -2.28
C SER A 141 62.93 -25.26 -3.19
N ASN A 142 63.83 -26.22 -2.85
CA ASN A 142 64.04 -27.43 -3.63
C ASN A 142 63.33 -28.66 -3.07
N LEU A 143 62.50 -28.50 -2.05
CA LEU A 143 61.70 -29.58 -1.49
C LEU A 143 60.29 -29.56 -2.09
N GLU A 144 59.75 -30.72 -2.38
CA GLU A 144 58.34 -30.84 -2.81
C GLU A 144 57.45 -30.57 -1.62
N GLY A 145 56.37 -29.76 -1.87
CA GLY A 145 55.34 -29.46 -0.87
C GLY A 145 54.15 -30.39 -1.01
N GLU A 146 53.62 -30.82 0.12
CA GLU A 146 52.34 -31.53 0.17
C GLU A 146 51.22 -30.53 0.43
N LEU A 147 50.06 -30.67 -0.28
CA LEU A 147 48.92 -29.81 -0.12
C LEU A 147 48.23 -30.05 1.27
N ASP A 148 48.29 -29.08 2.14
CA ASP A 148 47.68 -29.12 3.48
C ASP A 148 46.18 -28.76 3.41
N TYR A 149 45.85 -27.58 2.88
CA TYR A 149 44.44 -27.13 2.72
C TYR A 149 44.30 -26.12 1.59
N VAL A 150 43.04 -25.91 1.15
CA VAL A 150 42.70 -24.94 0.13
C VAL A 150 41.80 -23.86 0.74
N SER A 151 42.11 -22.60 0.47
CA SER A 151 41.23 -21.46 0.78
C SER A 151 40.98 -20.63 -0.46
N GLN A 152 39.84 -19.90 -0.51
CA GLN A 152 39.53 -19.02 -1.63
C GLN A 152 39.21 -17.62 -1.14
N ILE A 153 39.82 -16.61 -1.75
CA ILE A 153 39.49 -15.20 -1.55
C ILE A 153 38.68 -14.76 -2.77
N ILE A 154 37.52 -14.13 -2.54
CA ILE A 154 36.69 -13.57 -3.59
C ILE A 154 36.80 -12.05 -3.50
N ASP A 155 37.32 -11.45 -4.56
CA ASP A 155 37.53 -10.00 -4.67
C ASP A 155 36.95 -9.48 -5.99
N LEU A 156 36.85 -8.16 -6.14
CA LEU A 156 36.43 -7.48 -7.37
C LEU A 156 37.65 -6.78 -7.99
N PRO A 157 37.85 -6.90 -9.32
CA PRO A 157 38.83 -6.06 -10.00
C PRO A 157 38.39 -4.60 -9.98
N LEU A 158 39.32 -3.67 -10.12
CA LEU A 158 39.03 -2.26 -10.35
C LEU A 158 38.16 -2.10 -11.61
N ILE A 159 37.00 -1.46 -11.46
CA ILE A 159 36.05 -1.28 -12.55
C ILE A 159 36.42 -0.02 -13.31
N THR A 160 36.94 -0.15 -14.54
CA THR A 160 37.30 0.94 -15.43
C THR A 160 36.43 0.94 -16.69
N PRO A 161 36.06 2.13 -17.23
CA PRO A 161 35.27 2.19 -18.45
C PRO A 161 36.11 1.77 -19.68
N ILE A 162 35.43 1.13 -20.65
CA ILE A 162 36.00 0.86 -21.95
C ILE A 162 35.68 2.04 -22.86
N ILE A 163 36.72 2.72 -23.37
CA ILE A 163 36.58 3.86 -24.28
C ILE A 163 36.84 3.37 -25.70
N THR A 164 35.86 3.47 -26.59
CA THR A 164 35.97 3.09 -28.00
C THR A 164 35.92 4.33 -28.86
N GLU A 165 36.97 4.56 -29.67
CA GLU A 165 37.07 5.63 -30.66
C GLU A 165 36.53 5.14 -32.00
N TYR A 166 35.61 5.86 -32.60
CA TYR A 166 35.10 5.61 -33.94
C TYR A 166 35.65 6.69 -34.90
N ARG A 167 36.48 6.30 -35.87
CA ARG A 167 37.01 7.17 -36.89
C ARG A 167 36.16 7.07 -38.15
N HIS A 168 35.45 8.15 -38.52
CA HIS A 168 34.52 8.19 -39.64
C HIS A 168 35.23 8.77 -40.87
N TYR A 169 35.38 7.98 -41.92
CA TYR A 169 35.99 8.38 -43.16
C TYR A 169 34.92 8.64 -44.25
N LYS A 170 35.25 9.55 -45.19
CA LYS A 170 34.53 9.73 -46.46
C LYS A 170 35.41 9.29 -47.60
N LYS A 171 34.86 8.64 -48.62
CA LYS A 171 35.52 8.28 -49.88
C LYS A 171 34.76 8.90 -51.01
N VAL A 172 35.48 9.46 -52.01
CA VAL A 172 34.88 10.01 -53.24
C VAL A 172 35.06 8.95 -54.31
N CYS A 173 33.97 8.50 -54.93
CA CYS A 173 33.98 7.59 -56.05
C CYS A 173 34.49 8.32 -57.32
N PRO A 174 35.13 7.66 -58.27
CA PRO A 174 35.48 8.26 -59.56
C PRO A 174 34.29 8.91 -60.30
N CYS A 175 33.05 8.49 -60.04
CA CYS A 175 31.83 9.12 -60.54
C CYS A 175 31.47 10.45 -59.82
N GLY A 176 32.30 10.94 -58.89
CA GLY A 176 32.05 12.15 -58.10
C GLY A 176 31.17 11.93 -56.85
N CYS A 177 30.59 10.76 -56.65
CA CYS A 177 29.72 10.48 -55.47
C CYS A 177 30.54 10.36 -54.19
N VAL A 178 30.12 11.09 -53.13
CA VAL A 178 30.74 11.05 -51.79
C VAL A 178 30.09 9.96 -50.95
N ASN A 179 30.82 8.92 -50.63
CA ASN A 179 30.39 7.83 -49.73
C ASN A 179 30.95 8.06 -48.34
N LYS A 180 30.09 8.06 -47.34
CA LYS A 180 30.47 8.19 -45.92
C LYS A 180 30.36 6.84 -45.24
N GLY A 181 31.25 6.58 -44.29
CA GLY A 181 31.14 5.43 -43.42
C GLY A 181 29.83 5.46 -42.62
N TYR A 182 29.39 4.31 -42.14
CA TYR A 182 28.21 4.20 -41.29
C TYR A 182 28.30 5.12 -40.06
N GLU A 183 27.32 5.99 -39.87
CA GLU A 183 27.26 6.96 -38.79
C GLU A 183 26.07 6.63 -37.88
N PRO A 184 26.26 5.78 -36.86
CA PRO A 184 25.15 5.33 -35.99
C PRO A 184 24.60 6.43 -35.09
N ARG A 185 25.19 7.66 -35.14
CA ARG A 185 24.87 8.76 -34.21
C ARG A 185 24.68 10.07 -34.96
N LYS A 186 23.76 10.92 -34.45
CA LYS A 186 23.59 12.29 -34.98
C LYS A 186 24.90 13.06 -34.78
N ARG A 187 25.37 13.74 -35.83
CA ARG A 187 26.47 14.71 -35.73
C ARG A 187 26.17 15.73 -34.65
N GLY A 188 27.14 15.95 -33.74
CA GLY A 188 27.04 16.98 -32.70
C GLY A 188 27.67 16.59 -31.36
N ASN A 189 27.54 15.37 -30.91
CA ASN A 189 28.16 14.92 -29.65
C ASN A 189 29.41 14.07 -29.94
N GLN A 190 30.57 14.60 -29.63
CA GLN A 190 31.84 13.88 -29.76
C GLN A 190 31.96 12.75 -28.75
N ILE A 191 31.35 12.90 -27.56
CA ILE A 191 31.35 11.89 -26.50
C ILE A 191 29.92 11.43 -26.24
N THR A 192 29.71 10.11 -26.18
CA THR A 192 28.44 9.51 -25.82
C THR A 192 28.66 8.33 -24.87
N PHE A 193 27.69 8.09 -23.98
CA PHE A 193 27.77 6.98 -23.06
C PHE A 193 27.02 5.75 -23.59
N GLY A 194 27.63 4.59 -23.38
CA GLY A 194 27.07 3.30 -23.80
C GLY A 194 25.88 2.87 -22.97
N LYS A 195 25.10 1.91 -23.48
CA LYS A 195 23.87 1.40 -22.84
C LYS A 195 24.10 0.81 -21.45
N ASN A 196 25.26 0.21 -21.15
CA ASN A 196 25.57 -0.34 -19.84
C ASN A 196 25.64 0.75 -18.77
N ILE A 197 26.31 1.89 -19.05
CA ILE A 197 26.38 3.04 -18.14
C ILE A 197 24.96 3.58 -17.91
N LYS A 198 24.18 3.77 -18.98
CA LYS A 198 22.78 4.25 -18.88
C LYS A 198 21.92 3.30 -18.05
N ALA A 199 22.04 1.99 -18.24
CA ALA A 199 21.29 0.99 -17.48
C ALA A 199 21.67 1.00 -15.99
N ILE A 200 22.97 1.05 -15.67
CA ILE A 200 23.47 1.11 -14.29
C ILE A 200 22.96 2.38 -13.61
N VAL A 201 23.09 3.53 -14.25
CA VAL A 201 22.61 4.83 -13.73
C VAL A 201 21.10 4.79 -13.47
N THR A 202 20.32 4.30 -14.41
CA THR A 202 18.85 4.18 -14.27
C THR A 202 18.48 3.21 -13.14
N TYR A 203 19.14 2.05 -13.07
CA TYR A 203 18.93 1.08 -11.99
C TYR A 203 19.23 1.68 -10.60
N LEU A 204 20.38 2.33 -10.46
CA LEU A 204 20.78 2.93 -9.19
C LEU A 204 19.85 4.07 -8.76
N ASN A 205 19.34 4.88 -9.71
CA ASN A 205 18.42 5.95 -9.38
C ASN A 205 17.00 5.46 -9.08
N VAL A 206 16.43 4.57 -9.91
CA VAL A 206 15.03 4.16 -9.79
C VAL A 206 14.89 3.01 -8.80
N VAL A 207 15.67 1.95 -8.93
CA VAL A 207 15.53 0.75 -8.11
C VAL A 207 16.23 0.91 -6.76
N GLN A 208 17.39 1.55 -6.71
CA GLN A 208 18.14 1.78 -5.46
C GLN A 208 17.85 3.16 -4.84
N CYS A 209 17.04 4.00 -5.52
CA CYS A 209 16.60 5.32 -5.05
C CYS A 209 17.75 6.32 -4.78
N ILE A 210 18.93 6.15 -5.39
CA ILE A 210 20.08 7.06 -5.18
C ILE A 210 19.81 8.40 -5.86
N PRO A 211 19.89 9.56 -5.16
CA PRO A 211 19.73 10.90 -5.74
C PRO A 211 20.83 11.23 -6.76
N TYR A 212 20.55 12.13 -7.68
CA TYR A 212 21.45 12.47 -8.80
C TYR A 212 22.87 12.88 -8.37
N GLU A 213 22.97 13.77 -7.38
CA GLU A 213 24.27 14.22 -6.88
C GLU A 213 25.12 13.06 -6.33
N ARG A 214 24.50 12.25 -5.45
CA ARG A 214 25.18 11.09 -4.86
C ARG A 214 25.46 10.02 -5.90
N LEU A 215 24.63 9.90 -6.94
CA LEU A 215 24.82 8.98 -8.05
C LEU A 215 25.99 9.42 -8.95
N ALA A 216 26.10 10.72 -9.23
CA ALA A 216 27.25 11.25 -9.97
C ALA A 216 28.57 10.97 -9.22
N CYS A 217 28.62 11.22 -7.91
CA CYS A 217 29.77 10.91 -7.07
C CYS A 217 30.08 9.40 -7.08
N LEU A 218 29.06 8.54 -6.95
CA LEU A 218 29.26 7.07 -6.99
C LEU A 218 29.81 6.59 -8.35
N MET A 219 29.31 7.16 -9.45
CA MET A 219 29.80 6.81 -10.79
C MET A 219 31.25 7.22 -10.99
N GLU A 220 31.69 8.36 -10.45
CA GLU A 220 33.08 8.80 -10.45
C GLU A 220 33.97 7.88 -9.60
N GLU A 221 33.62 7.68 -8.33
CA GLU A 221 34.47 6.99 -7.36
C GLU A 221 34.59 5.48 -7.62
N VAL A 222 33.50 4.84 -8.07
CA VAL A 222 33.44 3.37 -8.21
C VAL A 222 33.74 2.93 -9.65
N PHE A 223 33.28 3.71 -10.62
CA PHE A 223 33.33 3.33 -12.03
C PHE A 223 34.28 4.20 -12.88
N SER A 224 34.92 5.21 -12.29
CA SER A 224 35.76 6.20 -12.98
C SER A 224 35.01 6.85 -14.18
N VAL A 225 33.72 7.14 -14.03
CA VAL A 225 32.87 7.72 -15.06
C VAL A 225 32.28 9.04 -14.55
N HIS A 226 32.84 10.15 -15.08
CA HIS A 226 32.35 11.49 -14.75
C HIS A 226 30.98 11.76 -15.44
N LEU A 227 29.94 12.04 -14.67
CA LEU A 227 28.59 12.34 -15.16
C LEU A 227 28.03 13.62 -14.53
N SER A 228 27.48 14.50 -15.39
CA SER A 228 26.65 15.60 -14.89
C SER A 228 25.27 15.10 -14.47
N GLN A 229 24.60 15.81 -13.56
CA GLN A 229 23.20 15.51 -13.19
C GLN A 229 22.25 15.59 -14.40
N GLY A 230 22.53 16.50 -15.35
CA GLY A 230 21.78 16.58 -16.61
C GLY A 230 21.94 15.33 -17.49
N SER A 231 23.16 14.73 -17.52
CA SER A 231 23.39 13.45 -18.22
C SER A 231 22.57 12.32 -17.58
N ILE A 232 22.54 12.26 -16.24
CA ILE A 232 21.74 11.28 -15.50
C ILE A 232 20.24 11.42 -15.84
N GLU A 233 19.72 12.65 -15.80
CA GLU A 233 18.33 12.94 -16.18
C GLU A 233 18.04 12.49 -17.61
N ASN A 234 18.92 12.82 -18.57
CA ASN A 234 18.76 12.43 -19.97
C ASN A 234 18.70 10.91 -20.16
N PHE A 235 19.51 10.13 -19.40
CA PHE A 235 19.48 8.67 -19.47
C PHE A 235 18.18 8.09 -18.95
N ILE A 236 17.65 8.66 -17.87
CA ILE A 236 16.36 8.24 -17.29
C ILE A 236 15.23 8.56 -18.25
N GLN A 237 15.22 9.75 -18.88
CA GLN A 237 14.22 10.14 -19.87
C GLN A 237 14.31 9.33 -21.17
N GLU A 238 15.52 8.95 -21.61
CA GLU A 238 15.71 8.03 -22.73
C GLU A 238 15.12 6.65 -22.39
N THR A 239 15.36 6.15 -21.18
CA THR A 239 14.81 4.87 -20.71
C THR A 239 13.28 4.93 -20.62
N LEU A 240 12.70 6.02 -20.11
CA LEU A 240 11.23 6.23 -20.08
C LEU A 240 10.65 6.09 -21.48
N ARG A 241 11.17 6.86 -22.43
CA ARG A 241 10.67 6.84 -23.82
C ARG A 241 10.73 5.44 -24.44
N LYS A 242 11.83 4.74 -24.24
CA LYS A 242 12.00 3.39 -24.76
C LYS A 242 11.17 2.33 -24.00
N SER A 243 10.71 2.65 -22.81
CA SER A 243 9.86 1.75 -22.00
C SER A 243 8.38 1.76 -22.41
N GLU A 244 7.91 2.73 -23.18
CA GLU A 244 6.50 2.88 -23.55
C GLU A 244 5.85 1.60 -24.11
N PRO A 245 6.48 0.85 -25.05
CA PRO A 245 5.90 -0.40 -25.55
C PRO A 245 5.77 -1.47 -24.47
N ALA A 246 6.76 -1.58 -23.59
CA ALA A 246 6.74 -2.54 -22.48
C ALA A 246 5.67 -2.19 -21.45
N ILE A 247 5.49 -0.91 -21.13
CA ILE A 247 4.43 -0.44 -20.22
C ILE A 247 3.05 -0.71 -20.81
N LYS A 248 2.85 -0.48 -22.11
CA LYS A 248 1.59 -0.81 -22.78
C LYS A 248 1.31 -2.31 -22.70
N LEU A 249 2.30 -3.14 -22.97
CA LEU A 249 2.16 -4.60 -22.86
C LEU A 249 1.79 -5.03 -21.43
N LEU A 250 2.45 -4.48 -20.40
CA LEU A 250 2.12 -4.75 -19.00
C LEU A 250 0.67 -4.35 -18.66
N GLU A 251 0.21 -3.21 -19.17
CA GLU A 251 -1.17 -2.77 -18.97
C GLU A 251 -2.16 -3.73 -19.66
N ASP A 252 -1.90 -4.14 -20.88
CA ASP A 252 -2.75 -5.08 -21.63
C ASP A 252 -2.79 -6.47 -20.94
N MET A 253 -1.65 -6.97 -20.44
CA MET A 253 -1.59 -8.20 -19.66
C MET A 253 -2.37 -8.09 -18.33
N LEU A 254 -2.29 -6.96 -17.64
CA LEU A 254 -3.08 -6.72 -16.44
C LEU A 254 -4.58 -6.66 -16.73
N LYS A 255 -4.99 -6.06 -17.86
CA LYS A 255 -6.39 -6.03 -18.30
C LYS A 255 -6.95 -7.43 -18.56
N GLN A 256 -6.10 -8.40 -18.89
CA GLN A 256 -6.47 -9.80 -19.09
C GLN A 256 -6.37 -10.65 -17.81
N SER A 257 -5.86 -10.08 -16.72
CA SER A 257 -5.66 -10.82 -15.46
C SER A 257 -6.96 -10.95 -14.69
N SER A 258 -7.26 -12.14 -14.20
CA SER A 258 -8.49 -12.44 -13.45
C SER A 258 -8.47 -11.92 -12.00
N ILE A 259 -7.29 -11.76 -11.39
CA ILE A 259 -7.13 -11.28 -10.00
C ILE A 259 -6.08 -10.19 -9.98
N VAL A 260 -6.46 -8.98 -9.57
CA VAL A 260 -5.59 -7.81 -9.54
C VAL A 260 -5.70 -7.12 -8.18
N GLY A 261 -4.55 -6.91 -7.54
CA GLY A 261 -4.44 -6.09 -6.34
C GLY A 261 -4.27 -4.62 -6.73
N PHE A 262 -5.04 -3.74 -6.09
CA PHE A 262 -4.94 -2.30 -6.27
C PHE A 262 -4.61 -1.63 -4.94
N ASP A 263 -3.78 -0.59 -4.99
CA ASP A 263 -3.49 0.28 -3.84
C ASP A 263 -3.09 1.66 -4.35
N GLU A 264 -3.18 2.68 -3.50
CA GLU A 264 -2.76 4.01 -3.85
C GLU A 264 -2.09 4.73 -2.67
N SER A 265 -1.21 5.65 -3.00
CA SER A 265 -0.51 6.45 -2.01
C SER A 265 -0.27 7.86 -2.47
N GLY A 266 -0.50 8.83 -1.58
CA GLY A 266 -0.17 10.23 -1.87
C GLY A 266 1.32 10.37 -2.19
N CYS A 267 1.63 11.08 -3.26
CA CYS A 267 2.99 11.50 -3.62
C CYS A 267 3.00 12.99 -3.94
N TYR A 268 4.06 13.67 -3.49
CA TYR A 268 4.24 15.08 -3.84
C TYR A 268 5.03 15.20 -5.13
N ASN A 269 4.51 16.00 -6.05
CA ASN A 269 5.13 16.32 -7.31
C ASN A 269 4.97 17.81 -7.59
N ASN A 270 6.07 18.51 -7.83
CA ASN A 270 6.08 19.97 -8.01
C ASN A 270 5.25 20.73 -6.94
N LYS A 271 5.45 20.37 -5.66
CA LYS A 271 4.73 20.90 -4.47
C LYS A 271 3.22 20.60 -4.44
N LYS A 272 2.65 19.91 -5.42
CA LYS A 272 1.26 19.48 -5.44
C LYS A 272 1.13 18.03 -4.98
N LEU A 273 -0.01 17.70 -4.38
CA LEU A 273 -0.33 16.33 -4.00
C LEU A 273 -0.92 15.59 -5.20
N ASP A 274 -0.16 14.66 -5.75
CA ASP A 274 -0.59 13.65 -6.70
C ASP A 274 -0.76 12.31 -6.00
N TRP A 275 -1.24 11.32 -6.73
CA TRP A 275 -1.44 9.96 -6.26
C TRP A 275 -0.68 8.96 -7.11
N ALA A 276 0.11 8.14 -6.45
CA ALA A 276 0.71 6.97 -7.04
C ALA A 276 -0.26 5.80 -6.89
N TRP A 277 -0.64 5.21 -7.99
CA TRP A 277 -1.46 4.02 -8.07
C TRP A 277 -0.60 2.81 -8.42
N ILE A 278 -0.99 1.66 -7.92
CA ILE A 278 -0.42 0.37 -8.29
C ILE A 278 -1.55 -0.59 -8.67
N ALA A 279 -1.37 -1.29 -9.77
CA ALA A 279 -2.13 -2.47 -10.15
C ALA A 279 -1.15 -3.63 -10.28
N GLN A 280 -1.44 -4.77 -9.65
CA GLN A 280 -0.46 -5.85 -9.61
C GLN A 280 -1.09 -7.23 -9.48
N THR A 281 -0.39 -8.25 -9.99
CA THR A 281 -0.64 -9.67 -9.77
C THR A 281 0.55 -10.32 -9.07
N ALA A 282 0.56 -11.64 -8.95
CA ALA A 282 1.75 -12.37 -8.48
C ALA A 282 2.97 -12.13 -9.36
N TYR A 283 2.79 -11.85 -10.67
CA TYR A 283 3.83 -11.78 -11.68
C TYR A 283 4.03 -10.38 -12.29
N LEU A 284 3.01 -9.53 -12.25
CA LEU A 284 3.00 -8.24 -12.94
C LEU A 284 2.91 -7.10 -11.93
N THR A 285 3.50 -5.96 -12.26
CA THR A 285 3.36 -4.71 -11.53
C THR A 285 3.24 -3.56 -12.51
N LEU A 286 2.23 -2.73 -12.35
CA LEU A 286 2.06 -1.46 -13.05
C LEU A 286 1.86 -0.35 -12.04
N CYS A 287 2.83 0.55 -11.94
CA CYS A 287 2.75 1.77 -11.16
C CYS A 287 2.54 2.97 -12.08
N PHE A 288 1.68 3.89 -11.68
CA PHE A 288 1.42 5.10 -12.46
C PHE A 288 0.97 6.25 -11.56
N ARG A 289 1.12 7.47 -12.06
CA ARG A 289 0.70 8.69 -11.39
C ARG A 289 -0.69 9.13 -11.86
N ALA A 290 -1.48 9.67 -10.94
CA ALA A 290 -2.73 10.36 -11.23
C ALA A 290 -2.87 11.60 -10.34
N THR A 291 -3.65 12.57 -10.80
CA THR A 291 -3.92 13.81 -10.04
C THR A 291 -4.99 13.63 -8.97
N GLY A 292 -5.68 12.48 -8.95
CA GLY A 292 -6.78 12.20 -8.03
C GLY A 292 -6.75 10.79 -7.44
N ARG A 293 -7.61 10.61 -6.41
CA ARG A 293 -7.84 9.34 -5.68
C ARG A 293 -9.26 8.80 -5.91
N SER A 294 -9.91 9.13 -7.00
CA SER A 294 -11.27 8.69 -7.29
C SER A 294 -11.29 7.43 -8.14
N SER A 295 -12.43 6.72 -8.15
CA SER A 295 -12.69 5.56 -9.01
C SER A 295 -12.41 5.84 -10.48
N LYS A 296 -12.67 7.06 -10.96
CA LYS A 296 -12.45 7.50 -12.33
C LYS A 296 -11.04 7.21 -12.85
N VAL A 297 -10.03 7.19 -11.97
CA VAL A 297 -8.64 6.88 -12.35
C VAL A 297 -8.53 5.46 -12.88
N LEU A 298 -9.14 4.49 -12.20
CA LEU A 298 -9.15 3.10 -12.63
C LEU A 298 -10.11 2.86 -13.81
N GLU A 299 -11.28 3.52 -13.80
CA GLU A 299 -12.25 3.46 -14.90
C GLU A 299 -11.61 3.94 -16.22
N GLN A 300 -10.91 5.07 -16.21
CA GLN A 300 -10.22 5.62 -17.39
C GLN A 300 -9.10 4.72 -17.90
N ARG A 301 -8.40 4.02 -16.98
CA ARG A 301 -7.24 3.20 -17.35
C ARG A 301 -7.60 1.79 -17.77
N PHE A 302 -8.51 1.15 -17.03
CA PHE A 302 -8.84 -0.26 -17.21
C PHE A 302 -10.18 -0.47 -17.94
N GLY A 303 -11.10 0.51 -17.87
CA GLY A 303 -12.39 0.47 -18.58
C GLY A 303 -13.18 -0.81 -18.29
N ASP A 304 -13.69 -1.43 -19.35
CA ASP A 304 -14.48 -2.66 -19.24
C ASP A 304 -13.70 -3.88 -18.72
N ALA A 305 -12.37 -3.85 -18.73
CA ALA A 305 -11.58 -4.93 -18.17
C ALA A 305 -11.84 -5.13 -16.66
N LEU A 306 -12.27 -4.09 -15.94
CA LEU A 306 -12.64 -4.20 -14.52
C LEU A 306 -13.74 -5.24 -14.30
N LYS A 307 -14.69 -5.40 -15.22
CA LYS A 307 -15.82 -6.34 -15.13
C LYS A 307 -15.40 -7.83 -15.14
N HIS A 308 -14.15 -8.10 -15.53
CA HIS A 308 -13.59 -9.45 -15.57
C HIS A 308 -12.59 -9.74 -14.46
N MET A 309 -12.31 -8.73 -13.62
CA MET A 309 -11.30 -8.80 -12.55
C MET A 309 -11.93 -9.03 -11.19
N VAL A 310 -11.29 -9.88 -10.40
CA VAL A 310 -11.45 -9.88 -8.95
C VAL A 310 -10.46 -8.89 -8.37
N ALA A 311 -10.96 -7.83 -7.74
CA ALA A 311 -10.12 -6.82 -7.12
C ALA A 311 -9.71 -7.22 -5.70
N VAL A 312 -8.45 -7.03 -5.33
CA VAL A 312 -7.96 -7.17 -3.96
C VAL A 312 -7.50 -5.80 -3.48
N THR A 313 -8.23 -5.20 -2.52
CA THR A 313 -7.98 -3.80 -2.12
C THR A 313 -8.15 -3.59 -0.61
N ASP A 314 -7.82 -2.40 -0.14
CA ASP A 314 -8.30 -1.93 1.16
C ASP A 314 -9.80 -1.57 1.11
N ARG A 315 -10.34 -1.01 2.21
CA ARG A 315 -11.73 -0.56 2.29
C ARG A 315 -11.96 0.88 1.83
N HIS A 316 -11.14 1.40 0.93
CA HIS A 316 -11.38 2.74 0.40
C HIS A 316 -12.65 2.76 -0.49
N SER A 317 -13.51 3.74 -0.26
CA SER A 317 -14.83 3.81 -0.91
C SER A 317 -14.78 3.88 -2.44
N ALA A 318 -13.68 4.36 -3.03
CA ALA A 318 -13.51 4.43 -4.47
C ALA A 318 -13.53 3.06 -5.16
N TYR A 319 -13.14 2.00 -4.46
CA TYR A 319 -13.16 0.64 -5.02
C TYR A 319 -14.57 0.02 -5.06
N PHE A 320 -15.46 0.41 -4.14
CA PHE A 320 -16.81 -0.17 -4.03
C PHE A 320 -17.83 0.40 -5.02
N VAL A 321 -17.45 1.43 -5.78
CA VAL A 321 -18.29 1.99 -6.85
C VAL A 321 -17.87 1.51 -8.24
N LEU A 322 -16.79 0.71 -8.31
CA LEU A 322 -16.29 0.11 -9.55
C LEU A 322 -16.99 -1.22 -9.82
N ASP A 323 -17.25 -1.48 -11.10
CA ASP A 323 -17.94 -2.69 -11.54
C ASP A 323 -16.94 -3.84 -11.73
N PHE A 324 -16.37 -4.33 -10.62
CA PHE A 324 -15.52 -5.52 -10.61
C PHE A 324 -16.36 -6.79 -10.68
N LEU A 325 -15.82 -7.85 -11.30
CA LEU A 325 -16.44 -9.18 -11.26
C LEU A 325 -16.69 -9.65 -9.82
N ASN A 326 -15.71 -9.44 -8.95
CA ASN A 326 -15.81 -9.68 -7.52
C ASN A 326 -14.75 -8.83 -6.78
N HIS A 327 -14.82 -8.80 -5.46
CA HIS A 327 -13.93 -8.00 -4.64
C HIS A 327 -13.49 -8.78 -3.39
N GLN A 328 -12.22 -8.72 -3.04
CA GLN A 328 -11.66 -9.20 -1.78
C GLN A 328 -11.12 -8.02 -0.98
N VAL A 329 -11.65 -7.82 0.20
CA VAL A 329 -11.15 -6.81 1.13
C VAL A 329 -9.94 -7.35 1.88
N CYS A 330 -8.90 -6.53 2.00
CA CYS A 330 -7.67 -6.85 2.71
C CYS A 330 -7.90 -7.12 4.20
N LEU A 331 -7.78 -8.36 4.64
CA LEU A 331 -7.98 -8.73 6.05
C LEU A 331 -6.89 -8.14 6.97
N ALA A 332 -5.69 -7.89 6.46
CA ALA A 332 -4.63 -7.29 7.27
C ALA A 332 -5.03 -5.88 7.76
N HIS A 333 -5.74 -5.09 6.95
CA HIS A 333 -6.26 -3.80 7.36
C HIS A 333 -7.38 -3.93 8.40
N LEU A 334 -8.31 -4.86 8.19
CA LEU A 334 -9.38 -5.14 9.16
C LEU A 334 -8.83 -5.58 10.52
N LEU A 335 -7.83 -6.47 10.52
CA LEU A 335 -7.21 -6.95 11.75
C LEU A 335 -6.48 -5.84 12.50
N ARG A 336 -5.82 -4.89 11.80
CA ARG A 336 -5.20 -3.71 12.42
C ARG A 336 -6.25 -2.79 13.07
N GLU A 337 -7.38 -2.55 12.39
CA GLU A 337 -8.47 -1.74 12.93
C GLU A 337 -9.10 -2.41 14.17
N LEU A 338 -9.29 -3.72 14.15
CA LEU A 338 -9.81 -4.49 15.28
C LEU A 338 -8.82 -4.49 16.47
N GLU A 339 -7.52 -4.53 16.21
CA GLU A 339 -6.49 -4.40 17.24
C GLU A 339 -6.54 -3.02 17.89
N TYR A 340 -6.68 -1.94 17.09
CA TYR A 340 -6.88 -0.59 17.62
C TYR A 340 -8.10 -0.52 18.55
N LEU A 341 -9.24 -1.12 18.17
CA LEU A 341 -10.44 -1.15 19.02
C LEU A 341 -10.22 -1.97 20.31
N THR A 342 -9.42 -3.03 20.23
CA THR A 342 -9.05 -3.83 21.40
C THR A 342 -8.16 -3.04 22.37
N GLU A 343 -7.25 -2.22 21.85
CA GLU A 343 -6.42 -1.31 22.66
C GLU A 343 -7.25 -0.16 23.23
N LEU A 344 -8.24 0.34 22.48
CA LEU A 344 -9.12 1.45 22.86
C LEU A 344 -10.04 1.10 24.04
N ASP A 345 -10.53 -0.13 24.08
CA ASP A 345 -11.31 -0.67 25.20
C ASP A 345 -10.97 -2.15 25.40
N LYS A 346 -10.15 -2.43 26.43
CA LYS A 346 -9.69 -3.78 26.76
C LYS A 346 -10.80 -4.65 27.39
N LYS A 347 -11.86 -4.05 27.91
CA LYS A 347 -12.93 -4.77 28.62
C LYS A 347 -13.92 -5.43 27.67
N GLN A 348 -14.12 -4.85 26.47
CA GLN A 348 -15.04 -5.38 25.47
C GLN A 348 -14.45 -6.62 24.77
N SER A 349 -15.30 -7.55 24.34
CA SER A 349 -14.92 -8.79 23.64
C SER A 349 -15.12 -8.73 22.13
N TRP A 350 -16.04 -7.89 21.65
CA TRP A 350 -16.50 -7.88 20.26
C TRP A 350 -15.38 -7.80 19.23
N SER A 351 -14.44 -6.85 19.39
CA SER A 351 -13.34 -6.73 18.44
C SER A 351 -12.41 -7.93 18.44
N LYS A 352 -12.23 -8.57 19.61
CA LYS A 352 -11.41 -9.79 19.76
C LYS A 352 -12.09 -10.99 19.07
N GLU A 353 -13.40 -11.11 19.20
CA GLU A 353 -14.20 -12.18 18.58
C GLU A 353 -14.23 -12.06 17.07
N VAL A 354 -14.47 -10.85 16.52
CA VAL A 354 -14.36 -10.61 15.09
C VAL A 354 -12.94 -10.90 14.59
N ALA A 355 -11.90 -10.43 15.29
CA ALA A 355 -10.52 -10.71 14.90
C ALA A 355 -10.18 -12.21 14.96
N LYS A 356 -10.74 -12.95 15.93
CA LYS A 356 -10.60 -14.40 16.04
C LYS A 356 -11.25 -15.10 14.84
N LEU A 357 -12.45 -14.69 14.45
CA LEU A 357 -13.13 -15.23 13.28
C LEU A 357 -12.29 -15.05 12.00
N LEU A 358 -11.80 -13.82 11.74
CA LEU A 358 -10.97 -13.55 10.56
C LEU A 358 -9.65 -14.36 10.58
N ARG A 359 -8.98 -14.46 11.72
CA ARG A 359 -7.76 -15.28 11.86
C ARG A 359 -8.03 -16.77 11.66
N SER A 360 -9.17 -17.26 12.14
CA SER A 360 -9.57 -18.66 11.94
C SER A 360 -9.84 -18.96 10.47
N ALA A 361 -10.46 -18.05 9.73
CA ALA A 361 -10.66 -18.20 8.28
C ALA A 361 -9.31 -18.23 7.53
N ILE A 362 -8.37 -17.34 7.87
CA ILE A 362 -7.00 -17.36 7.30
C ILE A 362 -6.29 -18.69 7.64
N HIS A 363 -6.42 -19.16 8.88
CA HIS A 363 -5.83 -20.44 9.31
C HIS A 363 -6.42 -21.61 8.52
N GLN A 364 -7.73 -21.64 8.32
CA GLN A 364 -8.41 -22.69 7.54
C GLN A 364 -7.88 -22.70 6.08
N ARG A 365 -7.75 -21.53 5.44
CA ARG A 365 -7.16 -21.42 4.10
C ARG A 365 -5.71 -21.94 4.06
N ASN A 366 -4.90 -21.62 5.08
CA ASN A 366 -3.52 -22.08 5.14
C ASN A 366 -3.40 -23.59 5.39
N TYR A 367 -4.39 -24.18 6.06
CA TYR A 367 -4.46 -25.63 6.28
C TYR A 367 -4.92 -26.37 5.04
N GLN A 368 -5.81 -25.76 4.27
CA GLN A 368 -6.35 -26.30 3.00
C GLN A 368 -6.04 -25.34 1.83
N PRO A 369 -4.78 -25.24 1.41
CA PRO A 369 -4.32 -24.16 0.55
C PRO A 369 -4.87 -24.21 -0.89
N GLN A 370 -5.31 -25.38 -1.35
CA GLN A 370 -5.83 -25.60 -2.72
C GLN A 370 -7.33 -25.88 -2.78
N ASP A 371 -7.99 -26.11 -1.63
CA ASP A 371 -9.39 -26.53 -1.61
C ASP A 371 -10.33 -25.32 -1.81
N VAL A 372 -11.50 -25.60 -2.36
CA VAL A 372 -12.61 -24.66 -2.34
C VAL A 372 -13.30 -24.79 -0.99
N ILE A 373 -13.27 -23.73 -0.19
CA ILE A 373 -13.89 -23.69 1.13
C ILE A 373 -15.14 -22.83 1.05
N GLU A 374 -16.28 -23.36 1.42
CA GLU A 374 -17.55 -22.63 1.44
C GLU A 374 -17.45 -21.41 2.38
N LYS A 375 -17.75 -20.21 1.90
CA LYS A 375 -17.67 -18.98 2.68
C LYS A 375 -18.92 -18.70 3.50
N GLN A 376 -20.08 -19.28 3.14
CA GLN A 376 -21.37 -18.96 3.74
C GLN A 376 -21.39 -19.17 5.26
N PRO A 377 -20.84 -20.27 5.85
CA PRO A 377 -20.80 -20.45 7.29
C PRO A 377 -19.94 -19.38 8.02
N TRP A 378 -18.98 -18.79 7.33
CA TRP A 378 -18.14 -17.70 7.88
C TRP A 378 -18.87 -16.35 7.85
N ILE A 379 -19.65 -16.12 6.79
CA ILE A 379 -20.52 -14.95 6.68
C ILE A 379 -21.58 -14.97 7.79
N GLU A 380 -22.23 -16.10 8.02
CA GLU A 380 -23.25 -16.27 9.07
C GLU A 380 -22.68 -16.01 10.46
N LYS A 381 -21.49 -16.52 10.78
CA LYS A 381 -20.79 -16.24 12.04
C LYS A 381 -20.44 -14.75 12.17
N LEU A 382 -20.06 -14.09 11.08
CA LEU A 382 -19.82 -12.65 11.07
C LEU A 382 -21.11 -11.88 11.34
N ASP A 383 -22.22 -12.28 10.69
CA ASP A 383 -23.52 -11.65 10.86
C ASP A 383 -24.00 -11.72 12.31
N GLU A 384 -23.80 -12.85 12.98
CA GLU A 384 -24.11 -12.96 14.42
C GLU A 384 -23.33 -11.94 15.26
N LEU A 385 -22.03 -11.80 15.00
CA LEU A 385 -21.21 -10.80 15.69
C LEU A 385 -21.63 -9.36 15.34
N LEU A 386 -22.12 -9.12 14.13
CA LEU A 386 -22.58 -7.80 13.70
C LEU A 386 -23.97 -7.42 14.25
N LYS A 387 -24.75 -8.34 14.86
CA LYS A 387 -25.99 -8.04 15.57
C LYS A 387 -25.74 -7.33 16.92
N ALA A 388 -24.52 -7.39 17.46
CA ALA A 388 -24.17 -6.82 18.76
C ALA A 388 -24.53 -5.32 18.84
N ASN A 389 -25.12 -4.90 19.97
CA ASN A 389 -25.34 -3.49 20.26
C ASN A 389 -24.05 -2.86 20.81
N LEU A 390 -23.46 -1.95 20.07
CA LEU A 390 -22.19 -1.28 20.41
C LEU A 390 -22.37 0.21 20.77
N LEU A 391 -23.62 0.69 20.91
CA LEU A 391 -23.92 2.10 21.18
C LEU A 391 -23.38 2.60 22.52
N HIS A 392 -23.15 1.70 23.48
CA HIS A 392 -22.53 2.01 24.78
C HIS A 392 -21.00 2.16 24.69
N LEU A 393 -20.38 1.78 23.57
CA LEU A 393 -18.95 1.91 23.31
C LEU A 393 -18.64 3.22 22.55
N LYS A 394 -17.33 3.50 22.34
CA LYS A 394 -16.92 4.66 21.55
C LYS A 394 -17.37 4.54 20.07
N ASP A 395 -17.65 5.66 19.42
CA ASP A 395 -18.15 5.75 18.03
C ASP A 395 -17.32 4.93 17.01
N ASN A 396 -16.06 4.65 17.35
CA ASN A 396 -15.16 3.88 16.49
C ASN A 396 -15.66 2.44 16.28
N PHE A 397 -16.31 1.84 17.28
CA PHE A 397 -16.87 0.49 17.19
C PHE A 397 -18.04 0.43 16.21
N GLU A 398 -19.01 1.34 16.36
CA GLU A 398 -20.16 1.43 15.44
C GLU A 398 -19.71 1.76 14.00
N ARG A 399 -18.69 2.62 13.84
CA ARG A 399 -18.13 2.95 12.52
C ARG A 399 -17.51 1.73 11.86
N LEU A 400 -16.70 0.93 12.59
CA LEU A 400 -16.12 -0.30 12.03
C LEU A 400 -17.22 -1.31 11.72
N LYS A 401 -18.19 -1.52 12.62
CA LYS A 401 -19.34 -2.40 12.39
C LYS A 401 -20.11 -2.04 11.11
N LYS A 402 -20.46 -0.76 10.94
CA LYS A 402 -21.09 -0.28 9.69
C LYS A 402 -20.21 -0.49 8.46
N GLY A 403 -18.88 -0.34 8.60
CA GLY A 403 -17.93 -0.64 7.55
C GLY A 403 -17.88 -2.12 7.18
N LEU A 404 -17.93 -3.01 8.17
CA LEU A 404 -17.97 -4.47 7.95
C LEU A 404 -19.27 -4.90 7.27
N LEU A 405 -20.42 -4.34 7.69
CA LEU A 405 -21.70 -4.59 7.04
C LEU A 405 -21.69 -4.23 5.55
N LYS A 406 -21.05 -3.12 5.17
CA LYS A 406 -20.94 -2.69 3.77
C LYS A 406 -20.07 -3.60 2.91
N CYS A 407 -19.05 -4.22 3.48
CA CYS A 407 -18.12 -5.08 2.74
C CYS A 407 -18.26 -6.56 3.08
N ARG A 408 -19.34 -6.94 3.75
CA ARG A 408 -19.60 -8.29 4.27
C ARG A 408 -19.35 -9.39 3.25
N ASP A 409 -19.90 -9.23 2.05
CA ASP A 409 -19.84 -10.22 0.98
C ASP A 409 -18.44 -10.34 0.33
N TYR A 410 -17.54 -9.38 0.64
CA TYR A 410 -16.20 -9.28 0.08
C TYR A 410 -15.08 -9.67 1.06
N ILE A 411 -15.43 -10.16 2.27
CA ILE A 411 -14.46 -10.49 3.33
C ILE A 411 -13.86 -11.88 3.14
N PHE A 412 -14.66 -12.85 2.67
CA PHE A 412 -14.29 -14.26 2.68
C PHE A 412 -14.16 -14.90 1.27
N ASN A 413 -14.07 -14.11 0.20
CA ASN A 413 -13.96 -14.64 -1.16
C ASN A 413 -12.67 -15.44 -1.39
N PHE A 414 -11.61 -15.14 -0.63
CA PHE A 414 -10.37 -15.94 -0.64
C PHE A 414 -10.55 -17.38 -0.17
N LEU A 415 -11.67 -17.72 0.49
CA LEU A 415 -12.00 -19.10 0.87
C LEU A 415 -12.52 -19.91 -0.32
N GLU A 416 -13.32 -19.29 -1.19
CA GLU A 416 -13.90 -19.98 -2.35
C GLU A 416 -12.89 -20.12 -3.51
N ASN A 417 -11.95 -19.20 -3.62
CA ASN A 417 -10.92 -19.25 -4.65
C ASN A 417 -9.51 -19.16 -4.04
N PRO A 418 -8.72 -20.25 -4.08
CA PRO A 418 -7.38 -20.29 -3.50
C PRO A 418 -6.38 -19.33 -4.15
N LEU A 419 -6.65 -18.83 -5.35
CA LEU A 419 -5.81 -17.86 -6.03
C LEU A 419 -6.02 -16.42 -5.49
N ILE A 420 -7.14 -16.16 -4.81
CA ILE A 420 -7.41 -14.87 -4.20
C ILE A 420 -6.66 -14.76 -2.86
N PRO A 421 -5.72 -13.82 -2.71
CA PRO A 421 -5.04 -13.62 -1.44
C PRO A 421 -5.99 -13.01 -0.39
N SER A 422 -5.85 -13.39 0.87
CA SER A 422 -6.62 -12.83 1.97
C SER A 422 -6.21 -11.39 2.33
N ASP A 423 -5.09 -10.90 1.82
CA ASP A 423 -4.57 -9.55 2.07
C ASP A 423 -4.02 -8.89 0.79
N ASN A 424 -3.80 -7.58 0.86
CA ASN A 424 -3.24 -6.77 -0.22
C ASN A 424 -1.77 -6.36 0.05
N ASN A 425 -1.05 -7.12 0.87
CA ASN A 425 0.33 -6.80 1.27
C ASN A 425 1.29 -6.72 0.07
N ALA A 426 0.99 -7.41 -1.02
CA ALA A 426 1.81 -7.35 -2.23
C ALA A 426 1.76 -5.96 -2.86
N SER A 427 0.58 -5.33 -2.98
CA SER A 427 0.43 -3.94 -3.46
C SER A 427 1.09 -2.94 -2.50
N GLU A 428 0.93 -3.13 -1.18
CA GLU A 428 1.61 -2.32 -0.18
C GLU A 428 3.15 -2.38 -0.35
N ARG A 429 3.72 -3.56 -0.62
CA ARG A 429 5.17 -3.72 -0.87
C ARG A 429 5.61 -3.00 -2.14
N GLY A 430 4.86 -3.11 -3.23
CA GLY A 430 5.15 -2.43 -4.49
C GLY A 430 5.17 -0.89 -4.32
N ILE A 431 4.20 -0.34 -3.62
CA ILE A 431 4.14 1.10 -3.32
C ILE A 431 5.23 1.57 -2.33
N ARG A 432 5.80 0.67 -1.53
CA ARG A 432 6.81 1.01 -0.52
C ARG A 432 8.07 1.64 -1.12
N LYS A 433 8.47 1.24 -2.34
CA LYS A 433 9.59 1.85 -3.07
C LYS A 433 9.39 3.36 -3.29
N LEU A 434 8.18 3.77 -3.65
CA LEU A 434 7.82 5.19 -3.74
C LEU A 434 8.07 5.92 -2.41
N LYS A 435 7.67 5.31 -1.29
CA LYS A 435 7.88 5.93 0.04
C LYS A 435 9.36 6.07 0.38
N ILE A 436 10.20 5.12 -0.02
CA ILE A 436 11.65 5.20 0.12
C ILE A 436 12.18 6.35 -0.74
N LYS A 437 11.78 6.44 -2.02
CA LYS A 437 12.19 7.51 -2.93
C LYS A 437 11.83 8.89 -2.36
N GLN A 438 10.60 9.05 -1.86
CA GLN A 438 10.15 10.29 -1.23
C GLN A 438 10.93 10.65 0.05
N LYS A 439 11.27 9.68 0.89
CA LYS A 439 12.08 9.94 2.09
C LYS A 439 13.50 10.41 1.77
N ILE A 440 14.08 9.90 0.69
CA ILE A 440 15.44 10.23 0.28
C ILE A 440 15.48 11.55 -0.49
N SER A 441 14.55 11.74 -1.43
CA SER A 441 14.56 12.87 -2.38
C SER A 441 13.51 13.95 -2.08
N GLY A 442 12.67 13.77 -1.07
CA GLY A 442 11.59 14.68 -0.66
C GLY A 442 10.37 14.58 -1.57
N THR A 443 10.45 15.14 -2.77
CA THR A 443 9.35 15.22 -3.74
C THR A 443 9.88 15.01 -5.16
N PHE A 444 9.01 14.62 -6.08
CA PHE A 444 9.31 14.76 -7.50
C PHE A 444 9.26 16.26 -7.87
N ARG A 445 10.22 16.69 -8.70
CA ARG A 445 10.33 18.10 -9.11
C ARG A 445 9.59 18.41 -10.41
N ALA A 446 9.29 17.37 -11.19
CA ALA A 446 8.60 17.47 -12.49
C ALA A 446 7.82 16.19 -12.80
N ASP A 447 6.76 16.31 -13.58
CA ASP A 447 5.91 15.21 -14.03
C ASP A 447 6.71 14.12 -14.72
N LYS A 448 7.60 14.49 -15.66
CA LYS A 448 8.45 13.56 -16.40
C LYS A 448 9.34 12.71 -15.49
N GLY A 449 9.86 13.30 -14.40
CA GLY A 449 10.68 12.55 -13.43
C GLY A 449 9.86 11.56 -12.62
N ALA A 450 8.61 11.90 -12.26
CA ALA A 450 7.70 11.00 -11.58
C ALA A 450 7.25 9.86 -12.53
N ASP A 451 6.85 10.18 -13.75
CA ASP A 451 6.38 9.22 -14.75
C ASP A 451 7.52 8.23 -15.12
N ALA A 452 8.76 8.72 -15.24
CA ALA A 452 9.93 7.88 -15.45
C ALA A 452 10.15 6.90 -14.29
N PHE A 453 10.07 7.38 -13.05
CA PHE A 453 10.18 6.54 -11.88
C PHE A 453 9.13 5.42 -11.88
N PHE A 454 7.85 5.73 -12.11
CA PHE A 454 6.78 4.75 -12.10
C PHE A 454 6.89 3.74 -13.24
N ALA A 455 7.15 4.17 -14.45
CA ALA A 455 7.29 3.30 -15.61
C ALA A 455 8.45 2.31 -15.43
N ILE A 456 9.65 2.81 -15.13
CA ILE A 456 10.84 1.99 -14.98
C ILE A 456 10.72 1.06 -13.75
N HIS A 457 10.12 1.55 -12.64
CA HIS A 457 9.85 0.72 -11.47
C HIS A 457 8.89 -0.43 -11.80
N SER A 458 7.86 -0.21 -12.59
CA SER A 458 6.92 -1.24 -13.04
C SER A 458 7.64 -2.39 -13.73
N ILE A 459 8.54 -2.07 -14.65
CA ILE A 459 9.31 -3.07 -15.40
C ILE A 459 10.29 -3.80 -14.48
N ALA A 460 11.02 -3.06 -13.65
CA ALA A 460 12.00 -3.65 -12.75
C ALA A 460 11.33 -4.55 -11.69
N ASP A 461 10.18 -4.15 -11.14
CA ASP A 461 9.44 -4.95 -10.16
C ASP A 461 8.80 -6.18 -10.81
N THR A 462 8.29 -6.05 -12.03
CA THR A 462 7.81 -7.19 -12.83
C THR A 462 8.93 -8.20 -13.11
N ALA A 463 10.11 -7.73 -13.50
CA ALA A 463 11.26 -8.59 -13.69
C ALA A 463 11.63 -9.34 -12.41
N TRP A 464 11.65 -8.63 -11.26
CA TRP A 464 11.95 -9.24 -9.96
C TRP A 464 10.94 -10.31 -9.56
N LYS A 465 9.64 -10.06 -9.79
CA LYS A 465 8.58 -11.04 -9.52
C LYS A 465 8.71 -12.33 -10.33
N ASN A 466 9.32 -12.23 -11.49
CA ASN A 466 9.59 -13.36 -12.40
C ASN A 466 11.03 -13.89 -12.28
N GLU A 467 11.72 -13.61 -11.16
CA GLU A 467 13.10 -14.08 -10.89
C GLU A 467 14.12 -13.61 -11.94
N GLN A 468 13.80 -12.51 -12.64
CA GLN A 468 14.67 -11.92 -13.66
C GLN A 468 15.50 -10.76 -13.08
N SER A 469 16.62 -10.49 -13.73
CA SER A 469 17.49 -9.37 -13.36
C SER A 469 16.80 -8.03 -13.62
N GLN A 470 16.60 -7.21 -12.57
CA GLN A 470 16.09 -5.85 -12.70
C GLN A 470 17.01 -4.95 -13.55
N LEU A 471 18.33 -5.07 -13.38
CA LEU A 471 19.29 -4.35 -14.21
C LEU A 471 19.26 -4.89 -15.66
N GLY A 472 19.11 -6.20 -15.84
CA GLY A 472 18.98 -6.84 -17.14
C GLY A 472 17.76 -6.35 -17.90
N SER A 473 16.61 -6.22 -17.24
CA SER A 473 15.37 -5.71 -17.86
C SER A 473 15.49 -4.25 -18.32
N ILE A 474 16.13 -3.39 -17.52
CA ILE A 474 16.39 -1.99 -17.89
C ILE A 474 17.38 -1.95 -19.09
N ARG A 475 18.40 -2.80 -19.11
CA ARG A 475 19.32 -2.90 -20.21
C ARG A 475 18.63 -3.35 -21.50
N ALA A 476 17.76 -4.35 -21.43
CA ALA A 476 16.98 -4.82 -22.59
C ALA A 476 16.12 -3.70 -23.21
N ILE A 477 15.48 -2.86 -22.38
CA ILE A 477 14.74 -1.69 -22.87
C ILE A 477 15.65 -0.71 -23.61
N LEU A 478 16.85 -0.49 -23.13
CA LEU A 478 17.81 0.40 -23.80
C LEU A 478 18.37 -0.17 -25.10
N GLU A 479 18.17 -1.47 -25.36
CA GLU A 479 18.51 -2.14 -26.62
C GLU A 479 17.43 -2.00 -27.70
N LEU A 480 16.16 -1.80 -27.29
CA LEU A 480 15.07 -1.44 -28.20
C LEU A 480 15.28 -0.04 -28.80
#